data_63abac939714fb3a1b9c4867a31c77cb
#
_entry.id   63abac939714fb3a1b9c4867a31c77cb
#
_cell.length_a   1.000
_cell.length_b   1.000
_cell.length_c   1.000
_cell.angle_alpha   90.00
_cell.angle_beta   90.00
_cell.angle_gamma   90.00
#
_symmetry.space_group_name_H-M   'P 1'
#
loop_
_entity.id
_entity.type
_entity.pdbx_description
1 polymer ?
#
loop_
_entity_poly.entity_id
_entity_poly.type
_entity_poly.pdbx_seq_one_letter_code
_entity_poly.pdbx_strand_id
1 'polypeptide(L)'
;MAIPHVDVQAQYAPLIPELKDAFARTLESGRFIFGPEVEAFEREAAEALGTQETVSCANGTDALVLVLDALGIGPGDEVVCPAFTFYATAEAIARRGATPVFAEIDPVTLNLDPADVERRITPRTKALMPVHLFGRPAPDFAGHGLPVIEDAAQAFGAGGIATSIASPYSFFPTKNLFALGDGGLIGVNDADLAKRLRMLRFHGSESKKEFVYVGYNSRLDAMQAAFLRIFLRHIDEWNAQRREAAARYTELLDGLVETPADDDGHVYHMYCVRSPERDRLAAALKDADIGFAVYYQPPLHLQPALRHLGYSEGDFPETEKASRENLCLPLWAGITEEQQTEVVTVLRRASELVRS
;
A
#
# COMPACT_ATOMS: atom_id res chain seq x y z
N MET A 1 -8.57 -4.13 28.25
CA MET A 1 -7.26 -4.57 27.70
C MET A 1 -6.88 -3.59 26.61
N ALA A 2 -5.58 -3.27 26.46
CA ALA A 2 -5.14 -2.43 25.35
C ALA A 2 -5.51 -3.09 24.02
N ILE A 3 -6.13 -2.33 23.12
CA ILE A 3 -6.43 -2.78 21.77
C ILE A 3 -5.43 -2.09 20.83
N PRO A 4 -4.48 -2.80 20.20
CA PRO A 4 -3.52 -2.18 19.30
C PRO A 4 -4.22 -1.71 18.01
N HIS A 5 -3.58 -0.79 17.27
CA HIS A 5 -4.08 -0.41 15.94
C HIS A 5 -4.03 -1.60 14.96
N VAL A 6 -2.96 -2.40 15.01
CA VAL A 6 -2.79 -3.65 14.26
C VAL A 6 -2.09 -4.66 15.16
N ASP A 7 -2.64 -5.87 15.30
CA ASP A 7 -1.98 -6.99 15.97
C ASP A 7 -1.44 -7.98 14.93
N VAL A 8 -0.21 -7.71 14.48
CA VAL A 8 0.47 -8.58 13.51
C VAL A 8 0.79 -9.95 14.15
N GLN A 9 1.11 -9.98 15.44
CA GLN A 9 1.47 -11.22 16.13
C GLN A 9 0.29 -12.19 16.19
N ALA A 10 -0.92 -11.71 16.50
CA ALA A 10 -2.12 -12.54 16.52
C ALA A 10 -2.32 -13.26 15.16
N GLN A 11 -2.00 -12.59 14.06
CA GLN A 11 -2.18 -13.11 12.71
C GLN A 11 -1.21 -14.28 12.40
N TYR A 12 0.07 -14.20 12.80
CA TYR A 12 1.04 -15.25 12.49
C TYR A 12 1.32 -16.24 13.64
N ALA A 13 0.84 -15.98 14.86
CA ALA A 13 1.12 -16.84 16.01
C ALA A 13 0.82 -18.32 15.77
N PRO A 14 -0.30 -18.71 15.11
CA PRO A 14 -0.57 -20.13 14.79
C PRO A 14 0.46 -20.76 13.85
N LEU A 15 1.17 -19.96 13.07
CA LEU A 15 2.13 -20.39 12.04
C LEU A 15 3.57 -20.46 12.55
N ILE A 16 3.83 -20.10 13.82
CA ILE A 16 5.18 -20.08 14.41
C ILE A 16 5.94 -21.42 14.23
N PRO A 17 5.34 -22.60 14.40
CA PRO A 17 6.06 -23.86 14.17
C PRO A 17 6.55 -23.98 12.71
N GLU A 18 5.70 -23.70 11.72
CA GLU A 18 6.06 -23.75 10.29
C GLU A 18 7.11 -22.71 9.92
N LEU A 19 7.00 -21.50 10.49
CA LEU A 19 8.00 -20.42 10.30
C LEU A 19 9.37 -20.84 10.83
N LYS A 20 9.43 -21.52 12.00
CA LYS A 20 10.69 -22.04 12.55
C LYS A 20 11.30 -23.13 11.66
N ASP A 21 10.47 -24.01 11.09
CA ASP A 21 10.94 -25.04 10.15
C ASP A 21 11.47 -24.41 8.85
N ALA A 22 10.79 -23.40 8.31
CA ALA A 22 11.24 -22.65 7.13
C ALA A 22 12.56 -21.91 7.42
N PHE A 23 12.68 -21.29 8.60
CA PHE A 23 13.92 -20.67 9.07
C PHE A 23 15.07 -21.67 9.10
N ALA A 24 14.87 -22.83 9.74
CA ALA A 24 15.89 -23.87 9.85
C ALA A 24 16.35 -24.37 8.47
N ARG A 25 15.40 -24.70 7.57
CA ARG A 25 15.73 -25.13 6.20
C ARG A 25 16.53 -24.08 5.42
N THR A 26 16.13 -22.80 5.53
CA THR A 26 16.86 -21.72 4.84
C THR A 26 18.26 -21.56 5.40
N LEU A 27 18.43 -21.64 6.73
CA LEU A 27 19.71 -21.55 7.39
C LEU A 27 20.63 -22.71 6.97
N GLU A 28 20.14 -23.95 6.97
CA GLU A 28 20.87 -25.17 6.58
C GLU A 28 21.27 -25.13 5.09
N SER A 29 20.45 -24.49 4.23
CA SER A 29 20.74 -24.35 2.79
C SER A 29 21.96 -23.47 2.51
N GLY A 30 22.29 -22.52 3.40
CA GLY A 30 23.29 -21.49 3.21
C GLY A 30 23.02 -20.50 2.07
N ARG A 31 21.81 -20.51 1.50
CA ARG A 31 21.39 -19.64 0.38
C ARG A 31 20.47 -18.56 0.89
N PHE A 32 21.02 -17.36 1.10
CA PHE A 32 20.30 -16.24 1.71
C PHE A 32 19.84 -15.18 0.72
N ILE A 33 20.41 -15.15 -0.48
CA ILE A 33 20.08 -14.18 -1.55
C ILE A 33 19.75 -14.95 -2.82
N PHE A 34 18.57 -14.65 -3.41
CA PHE A 34 18.00 -15.39 -4.52
C PHE A 34 17.84 -16.89 -4.22
N GLY A 35 17.71 -17.71 -5.28
CA GLY A 35 17.60 -19.16 -5.17
C GLY A 35 16.17 -19.64 -5.01
N PRO A 36 15.99 -20.93 -4.65
CA PRO A 36 14.71 -21.63 -4.79
C PRO A 36 13.54 -20.99 -4.05
N GLU A 37 13.76 -20.41 -2.85
CA GLU A 37 12.69 -19.80 -2.08
C GLU A 37 12.18 -18.51 -2.75
N VAL A 38 13.09 -17.67 -3.26
CA VAL A 38 12.73 -16.43 -3.96
C VAL A 38 12.05 -16.76 -5.30
N GLU A 39 12.59 -17.71 -6.07
CA GLU A 39 12.01 -18.14 -7.35
C GLU A 39 10.61 -18.75 -7.17
N ALA A 40 10.43 -19.56 -6.11
CA ALA A 40 9.14 -20.14 -5.80
C ALA A 40 8.12 -19.07 -5.35
N PHE A 41 8.55 -18.14 -4.49
CA PHE A 41 7.70 -17.04 -4.06
C PHE A 41 7.26 -16.16 -5.24
N GLU A 42 8.20 -15.78 -6.12
CA GLU A 42 7.86 -14.98 -7.31
C GLU A 42 6.82 -15.70 -8.18
N ARG A 43 6.96 -16.99 -8.44
CA ARG A 43 5.99 -17.75 -9.23
C ARG A 43 4.63 -17.87 -8.53
N GLU A 44 4.61 -18.23 -7.24
CA GLU A 44 3.39 -18.37 -6.45
C GLU A 44 2.64 -17.03 -6.31
N ALA A 45 3.37 -15.93 -6.16
CA ALA A 45 2.80 -14.59 -6.12
C ALA A 45 2.24 -14.15 -7.49
N ALA A 46 2.88 -14.52 -8.61
CA ALA A 46 2.36 -14.25 -9.95
C ALA A 46 1.02 -14.95 -10.18
N GLU A 47 0.92 -16.22 -9.76
CA GLU A 47 -0.34 -16.98 -9.81
C GLU A 47 -1.44 -16.34 -8.96
N ALA A 48 -1.11 -15.93 -7.73
CA ALA A 48 -2.08 -15.30 -6.83
C ALA A 48 -2.57 -13.92 -7.31
N LEU A 49 -1.71 -13.15 -7.99
CA LEU A 49 -2.04 -11.84 -8.54
C LEU A 49 -2.65 -11.90 -9.94
N GLY A 50 -2.56 -13.04 -10.65
CA GLY A 50 -2.98 -13.16 -12.03
C GLY A 50 -2.11 -12.40 -13.02
N THR A 51 -0.85 -12.07 -12.66
CA THR A 51 0.11 -11.40 -13.53
C THR A 51 0.96 -12.42 -14.29
N GLN A 52 1.54 -12.01 -15.44
CA GLN A 52 2.42 -12.91 -16.19
C GLN A 52 3.69 -13.26 -15.42
N GLU A 53 4.27 -12.28 -14.74
CA GLU A 53 5.48 -12.42 -13.97
C GLU A 53 5.45 -11.54 -12.72
N THR A 54 6.32 -11.86 -11.76
CA THR A 54 6.64 -10.98 -10.66
C THR A 54 8.15 -10.82 -10.49
N VAL A 55 8.56 -9.70 -9.90
CA VAL A 55 9.96 -9.39 -9.60
C VAL A 55 10.05 -8.88 -8.16
N SER A 56 10.63 -9.67 -7.26
CA SER A 56 10.80 -9.28 -5.86
C SER A 56 11.95 -8.28 -5.68
N CYS A 57 11.86 -7.43 -4.66
CA CYS A 57 12.87 -6.42 -4.33
C CYS A 57 12.93 -6.17 -2.81
N ALA A 58 13.73 -5.21 -2.37
CA ALA A 58 14.00 -4.99 -0.95
C ALA A 58 12.80 -4.42 -0.17
N ASN A 59 11.98 -3.58 -0.80
CA ASN A 59 10.82 -2.92 -0.17
C ASN A 59 9.92 -2.28 -1.22
N GLY A 60 8.72 -1.79 -0.79
CA GLY A 60 7.75 -1.16 -1.69
C GLY A 60 8.24 0.14 -2.34
N THR A 61 9.02 0.96 -1.64
CA THR A 61 9.58 2.20 -2.20
C THR A 61 10.55 1.89 -3.33
N ASP A 62 11.42 0.90 -3.14
CA ASP A 62 12.33 0.44 -4.18
C ASP A 62 11.56 -0.15 -5.38
N ALA A 63 10.44 -0.85 -5.14
CA ALA A 63 9.58 -1.35 -6.20
C ALA A 63 9.08 -0.22 -7.12
N LEU A 64 8.60 0.89 -6.55
CA LEU A 64 8.19 2.08 -7.30
C LEU A 64 9.36 2.70 -8.08
N VAL A 65 10.52 2.89 -7.43
CA VAL A 65 11.73 3.45 -8.07
C VAL A 65 12.21 2.57 -9.23
N LEU A 66 12.23 1.25 -9.05
CA LEU A 66 12.64 0.30 -10.07
C LEU A 66 11.74 0.34 -11.31
N VAL A 67 10.41 0.45 -11.13
CA VAL A 67 9.46 0.57 -12.24
C VAL A 67 9.66 1.87 -13.00
N LEU A 68 9.77 3.00 -12.30
CA LEU A 68 10.04 4.29 -12.92
C LEU A 68 11.34 4.30 -13.71
N ASP A 69 12.41 3.69 -13.16
CA ASP A 69 13.70 3.54 -13.86
C ASP A 69 13.57 2.63 -15.08
N ALA A 70 12.91 1.49 -14.94
CA ALA A 70 12.71 0.56 -16.02
C ALA A 70 11.92 1.17 -17.20
N LEU A 71 11.01 2.09 -16.93
CA LEU A 71 10.28 2.86 -17.94
C LEU A 71 11.06 4.06 -18.50
N GLY A 72 12.28 4.32 -17.98
CA GLY A 72 13.12 5.44 -18.41
C GLY A 72 12.64 6.80 -17.92
N ILE A 73 11.76 6.84 -16.93
CA ILE A 73 11.21 8.09 -16.36
C ILE A 73 12.29 8.77 -15.49
N GLY A 74 12.51 10.07 -15.75
CA GLY A 74 13.58 10.83 -15.09
C GLY A 74 13.46 12.34 -15.24
N PRO A 75 14.59 13.07 -15.21
CA PRO A 75 14.58 14.54 -15.24
C PRO A 75 13.85 15.11 -16.46
N GLY A 76 12.93 16.03 -16.21
CA GLY A 76 12.10 16.66 -17.24
C GLY A 76 10.75 15.97 -17.48
N ASP A 77 10.58 14.76 -17.00
CA ASP A 77 9.32 14.01 -17.07
C ASP A 77 8.39 14.34 -15.88
N GLU A 78 7.11 14.14 -16.08
CA GLU A 78 6.07 14.30 -15.09
C GLU A 78 5.34 12.96 -14.87
N VAL A 79 4.97 12.69 -13.60
CA VAL A 79 4.11 11.56 -13.23
C VAL A 79 2.95 12.08 -12.41
N VAL A 80 1.71 11.84 -12.87
CA VAL A 80 0.50 12.23 -12.13
C VAL A 80 0.22 11.23 -11.05
N CYS A 81 0.04 11.70 -9.80
CA CYS A 81 -0.24 10.89 -8.63
C CYS A 81 -1.17 11.62 -7.65
N PRO A 82 -1.83 10.93 -6.69
CA PRO A 82 -2.71 11.59 -5.74
C PRO A 82 -1.93 12.46 -4.74
N ALA A 83 -2.53 13.57 -4.33
CA ALA A 83 -2.01 14.42 -3.25
C ALA A 83 -2.24 13.78 -1.85
N PHE A 84 -3.14 12.79 -1.74
CA PHE A 84 -3.47 12.05 -0.53
C PHE A 84 -3.03 10.59 -0.63
N THR A 85 -1.81 10.31 -0.24
CA THR A 85 -1.22 8.97 -0.17
C THR A 85 -0.02 8.97 0.76
N PHE A 86 0.61 7.79 0.97
CA PHE A 86 1.88 7.69 1.66
C PHE A 86 3.01 8.37 0.84
N TYR A 87 3.95 8.94 1.56
CA TYR A 87 5.04 9.74 0.98
C TYR A 87 5.84 9.01 -0.12
N ALA A 88 6.01 7.69 0.00
CA ALA A 88 6.79 6.89 -0.94
C ALA A 88 6.36 7.02 -2.41
N THR A 89 5.07 7.25 -2.68
CA THR A 89 4.54 7.46 -4.04
C THR A 89 5.23 8.66 -4.71
N ALA A 90 5.22 9.83 -4.06
CA ALA A 90 5.87 11.04 -4.59
C ALA A 90 7.40 11.00 -4.43
N GLU A 91 7.89 10.40 -3.34
CA GLU A 91 9.33 10.20 -3.10
C GLU A 91 9.99 9.42 -4.24
N ALA A 92 9.39 8.32 -4.68
CA ALA A 92 9.93 7.51 -5.76
C ALA A 92 10.06 8.30 -7.07
N ILE A 93 9.06 9.11 -7.42
CA ILE A 93 9.09 10.00 -8.58
C ILE A 93 10.21 11.03 -8.45
N ALA A 94 10.29 11.71 -7.30
CA ALA A 94 11.31 12.71 -7.03
C ALA A 94 12.73 12.13 -7.00
N ARG A 95 12.91 10.93 -6.45
CA ARG A 95 14.22 10.21 -6.47
C ARG A 95 14.70 9.88 -7.87
N ARG A 96 13.80 9.73 -8.85
CA ARG A 96 14.16 9.59 -10.26
C ARG A 96 14.48 10.93 -10.94
N GLY A 97 14.31 12.05 -10.25
CA GLY A 97 14.47 13.40 -10.81
C GLY A 97 13.29 13.82 -11.68
N ALA A 98 12.22 13.02 -11.73
CA ALA A 98 10.96 13.40 -12.36
C ALA A 98 10.13 14.27 -11.41
N THR A 99 9.12 14.96 -11.95
CA THR A 99 8.25 15.83 -11.19
C THR A 99 6.96 15.11 -10.83
N PRO A 100 6.64 14.89 -9.54
CA PRO A 100 5.31 14.47 -9.15
C PRO A 100 4.32 15.61 -9.42
N VAL A 101 3.30 15.34 -10.24
CA VAL A 101 2.19 16.24 -10.51
C VAL A 101 1.01 15.74 -9.70
N PHE A 102 0.64 16.48 -8.66
CA PHE A 102 -0.47 16.07 -7.82
C PHE A 102 -1.81 16.30 -8.49
N ALA A 103 -2.71 15.36 -8.27
CA ALA A 103 -4.12 15.46 -8.60
C ALA A 103 -4.98 15.23 -7.35
N GLU A 104 -6.20 15.74 -7.40
CA GLU A 104 -7.19 15.63 -6.33
C GLU A 104 -7.69 14.20 -6.19
N ILE A 105 -8.32 13.91 -5.08
CA ILE A 105 -8.98 12.63 -4.79
C ILE A 105 -10.50 12.76 -4.92
N ASP A 106 -11.14 11.65 -5.25
CA ASP A 106 -12.58 11.51 -5.08
C ASP A 106 -12.92 11.48 -3.59
N PRO A 107 -13.84 12.32 -3.10
CA PRO A 107 -14.13 12.44 -1.67
C PRO A 107 -14.79 11.20 -1.06
N VAL A 108 -15.35 10.30 -1.86
CA VAL A 108 -16.02 9.08 -1.37
C VAL A 108 -15.04 7.93 -1.25
N THR A 109 -14.24 7.71 -2.28
CA THR A 109 -13.30 6.59 -2.36
C THR A 109 -11.93 6.90 -1.78
N LEU A 110 -11.56 8.19 -1.66
CA LEU A 110 -10.24 8.73 -1.31
C LEU A 110 -9.14 8.33 -2.32
N ASN A 111 -9.51 7.72 -3.43
CA ASN A 111 -8.63 7.41 -4.53
C ASN A 111 -8.57 8.57 -5.53
N LEU A 112 -7.60 8.49 -6.43
CA LEU A 112 -7.34 9.51 -7.45
C LEU A 112 -8.60 9.81 -8.29
N ASP A 113 -8.98 11.10 -8.40
CA ASP A 113 -10.13 11.55 -9.20
C ASP A 113 -9.78 11.55 -10.70
N PRO A 114 -10.45 10.74 -11.53
CA PRO A 114 -10.21 10.70 -12.97
C PRO A 114 -10.38 12.06 -13.65
N ALA A 115 -11.35 12.86 -13.21
CA ALA A 115 -11.61 14.17 -13.81
C ALA A 115 -10.49 15.18 -13.53
N ASP A 116 -9.83 15.09 -12.36
CA ASP A 116 -8.67 15.94 -12.07
C ASP A 116 -7.42 15.43 -12.79
N VAL A 117 -7.25 14.10 -12.93
CA VAL A 117 -6.15 13.52 -13.72
C VAL A 117 -6.13 14.06 -15.13
N GLU A 118 -7.27 14.11 -15.82
CA GLU A 118 -7.36 14.68 -17.18
C GLU A 118 -6.85 16.13 -17.27
N ARG A 119 -7.14 16.93 -16.24
CA ARG A 119 -6.69 18.34 -16.18
C ARG A 119 -5.20 18.49 -15.89
N ARG A 120 -4.57 17.46 -15.29
CA ARG A 120 -3.15 17.48 -14.92
C ARG A 120 -2.21 16.92 -15.97
N ILE A 121 -2.72 16.19 -16.96
CA ILE A 121 -1.90 15.63 -18.04
C ILE A 121 -1.33 16.76 -18.91
N THR A 122 -0.01 16.70 -19.14
CA THR A 122 0.74 17.61 -20.00
C THR A 122 1.55 16.82 -21.04
N PRO A 123 2.16 17.46 -22.03
CA PRO A 123 3.10 16.78 -22.95
C PRO A 123 4.33 16.14 -22.26
N ARG A 124 4.64 16.53 -21.04
CA ARG A 124 5.72 15.94 -20.22
C ARG A 124 5.26 14.76 -19.38
N THR A 125 3.97 14.51 -19.27
CA THR A 125 3.45 13.36 -18.50
C THR A 125 3.86 12.07 -19.17
N LYS A 126 4.56 11.20 -18.43
CA LYS A 126 5.07 9.91 -18.90
C LYS A 126 4.38 8.72 -18.27
N ALA A 127 3.74 8.89 -17.12
CA ALA A 127 2.96 7.85 -16.47
C ALA A 127 1.87 8.45 -15.58
N LEU A 128 0.86 7.64 -15.31
CA LEU A 128 -0.11 7.85 -14.24
C LEU A 128 0.19 6.84 -13.12
N MET A 129 0.16 7.30 -11.87
CA MET A 129 0.45 6.47 -10.71
C MET A 129 -0.71 6.53 -9.70
N PRO A 130 -1.85 5.86 -9.99
CA PRO A 130 -2.91 5.68 -9.01
C PRO A 130 -2.40 4.85 -7.83
N VAL A 131 -3.00 5.06 -6.66
CA VAL A 131 -2.73 4.30 -5.45
C VAL A 131 -4.00 3.57 -5.05
N HIS A 132 -3.91 2.28 -4.78
CA HIS A 132 -5.01 1.49 -4.21
C HIS A 132 -5.07 1.74 -2.70
N LEU A 133 -5.55 2.94 -2.34
CA LEU A 133 -5.42 3.48 -0.99
C LEU A 133 -6.26 2.69 0.01
N PHE A 134 -5.66 2.40 1.17
CA PHE A 134 -6.24 1.61 2.25
C PHE A 134 -6.68 0.19 1.85
N GLY A 135 -6.27 -0.26 0.65
CA GLY A 135 -6.63 -1.56 0.09
C GLY A 135 -7.86 -1.53 -0.81
N ARG A 136 -8.35 -0.34 -1.19
CA ARG A 136 -9.41 -0.15 -2.16
C ARG A 136 -8.83 -0.02 -3.56
N PRO A 137 -9.35 -0.76 -4.57
CA PRO A 137 -8.98 -0.54 -5.96
C PRO A 137 -9.21 0.91 -6.40
N ALA A 138 -8.22 1.51 -7.05
CA ALA A 138 -8.36 2.79 -7.72
C ALA A 138 -9.14 2.63 -9.05
N PRO A 139 -9.72 3.70 -9.60
CA PRO A 139 -10.28 3.67 -10.95
C PRO A 139 -9.27 3.23 -12.01
N ASP A 140 -9.75 2.66 -13.11
CA ASP A 140 -8.93 2.33 -14.27
C ASP A 140 -8.53 3.59 -15.05
N PHE A 141 -7.23 3.73 -15.35
CA PHE A 141 -6.66 4.84 -16.12
C PHE A 141 -6.07 4.41 -17.47
N ALA A 142 -6.27 3.18 -17.92
CA ALA A 142 -5.72 2.67 -19.18
C ALA A 142 -6.19 3.46 -20.42
N GLY A 143 -7.37 4.09 -20.35
CA GLY A 143 -7.96 4.89 -21.44
C GLY A 143 -7.18 6.15 -21.84
N HIS A 144 -6.21 6.60 -21.02
CA HIS A 144 -5.43 7.81 -21.30
C HIS A 144 -4.25 7.61 -22.26
N GLY A 145 -3.94 6.36 -22.66
CA GLY A 145 -2.82 6.05 -23.56
C GLY A 145 -1.44 6.29 -22.97
N LEU A 146 -1.34 6.43 -21.66
CA LEU A 146 -0.11 6.55 -20.87
C LEU A 146 0.15 5.27 -20.08
N PRO A 147 1.41 4.92 -19.80
CA PRO A 147 1.72 3.86 -18.84
C PRO A 147 1.05 4.12 -17.48
N VAL A 148 0.39 3.11 -16.93
CA VAL A 148 -0.19 3.16 -15.60
C VAL A 148 0.66 2.29 -14.67
N ILE A 149 1.12 2.87 -13.55
CA ILE A 149 1.85 2.19 -12.48
C ILE A 149 0.93 2.16 -11.27
N GLU A 150 0.37 0.99 -10.97
CA GLU A 150 -0.55 0.83 -9.83
C GLU A 150 0.24 0.73 -8.54
N ASP A 151 0.33 1.79 -7.73
CA ASP A 151 0.87 1.67 -6.37
C ASP A 151 -0.07 0.80 -5.53
N ALA A 152 0.24 -0.49 -5.48
CA ALA A 152 -0.53 -1.51 -4.79
C ALA A 152 0.07 -1.89 -3.41
N ALA A 153 0.91 -1.01 -2.83
CA ALA A 153 1.57 -1.25 -1.55
C ALA A 153 0.62 -1.58 -0.38
N GLN A 154 -0.67 -1.32 -0.54
CA GLN A 154 -1.71 -1.55 0.47
C GLN A 154 -2.80 -2.53 -0.01
N ALA A 155 -2.63 -3.19 -1.17
CA ALA A 155 -3.75 -3.84 -1.85
C ALA A 155 -3.46 -5.27 -2.32
N PHE A 156 -2.57 -6.02 -1.65
CA PHE A 156 -2.31 -7.41 -2.05
C PHE A 156 -3.58 -8.26 -1.90
N GLY A 157 -4.00 -8.89 -3.00
CA GLY A 157 -5.22 -9.70 -3.07
C GLY A 157 -6.51 -8.88 -3.25
N ALA A 158 -6.43 -7.57 -3.55
CA ALA A 158 -7.59 -6.78 -3.95
C ALA A 158 -8.09 -7.19 -5.34
N GLY A 159 -9.41 -7.16 -5.54
CA GLY A 159 -10.02 -7.53 -6.82
C GLY A 159 -9.81 -6.45 -7.88
N GLY A 160 -9.60 -6.86 -9.15
CA GLY A 160 -9.58 -5.94 -10.28
C GLY A 160 -8.33 -5.06 -10.42
N ILE A 161 -7.24 -5.38 -9.72
CA ILE A 161 -5.95 -4.70 -9.79
C ILE A 161 -4.90 -5.58 -10.50
N ALA A 162 -3.67 -5.06 -10.64
CA ALA A 162 -2.56 -5.74 -11.33
C ALA A 162 -2.80 -5.97 -12.83
N THR A 163 -3.63 -5.11 -13.43
CA THR A 163 -3.98 -5.15 -14.85
C THR A 163 -3.14 -4.23 -15.71
N SER A 164 -2.43 -3.31 -15.09
CA SER A 164 -1.58 -2.29 -15.74
C SER A 164 -0.20 -2.83 -16.13
N ILE A 165 0.69 -1.92 -16.56
CA ILE A 165 2.06 -2.28 -16.96
C ILE A 165 2.89 -2.83 -15.81
N ALA A 166 2.70 -2.29 -14.60
CA ALA A 166 3.36 -2.75 -13.38
C ALA A 166 2.57 -2.38 -12.12
N SER A 167 2.59 -3.26 -11.13
CA SER A 167 1.93 -3.10 -9.84
C SER A 167 2.92 -3.35 -8.71
N PRO A 168 3.57 -2.31 -8.17
CA PRO A 168 4.43 -2.36 -6.98
C PRO A 168 3.68 -2.68 -5.69
N TYR A 169 4.18 -3.66 -4.92
CA TYR A 169 3.68 -4.09 -3.61
C TYR A 169 4.71 -3.89 -2.52
N SER A 170 4.25 -3.70 -1.29
CA SER A 170 5.06 -3.64 -0.08
C SER A 170 4.70 -4.79 0.86
N PHE A 171 5.71 -5.39 1.46
CA PHE A 171 5.56 -6.41 2.51
C PHE A 171 6.01 -5.90 3.88
N PHE A 172 5.93 -4.59 4.12
CA PHE A 172 6.14 -4.04 5.45
C PHE A 172 5.24 -4.76 6.48
N PRO A 173 5.68 -4.98 7.73
CA PRO A 173 5.02 -5.88 8.69
C PRO A 173 3.54 -5.65 8.96
N THR A 174 3.00 -4.46 8.72
CA THR A 174 1.56 -4.17 8.90
C THR A 174 0.71 -4.40 7.66
N LYS A 175 1.30 -4.79 6.52
CA LYS A 175 0.57 -5.03 5.28
C LYS A 175 -0.28 -6.30 5.35
N ASN A 176 -1.27 -6.43 4.46
CA ASN A 176 -2.15 -7.60 4.41
C ASN A 176 -1.34 -8.89 4.20
N LEU A 177 -0.48 -8.90 3.18
CA LEU A 177 0.63 -9.85 3.05
C LEU A 177 1.90 -9.14 3.50
N PHE A 178 2.62 -9.70 4.48
CA PHE A 178 3.75 -9.04 5.12
C PHE A 178 4.96 -9.96 5.28
N ALA A 179 6.13 -9.36 5.31
CA ALA A 179 7.38 -10.02 5.69
C ALA A 179 7.63 -9.85 7.20
N LEU A 180 8.53 -10.65 7.75
CA LEU A 180 9.06 -10.45 9.11
C LEU A 180 10.28 -9.51 9.08
N GLY A 181 10.14 -8.43 8.36
CA GLY A 181 11.11 -7.39 8.06
C GLY A 181 10.64 -6.60 6.84
N ASP A 182 11.57 -6.12 6.01
CA ASP A 182 11.24 -5.46 4.76
C ASP A 182 11.09 -6.46 3.61
N GLY A 183 10.29 -6.09 2.62
CA GLY A 183 10.10 -6.81 1.37
C GLY A 183 9.26 -6.01 0.39
N GLY A 184 9.46 -6.29 -0.89
CA GLY A 184 8.68 -5.72 -1.98
C GLY A 184 8.56 -6.67 -3.15
N LEU A 185 7.57 -6.41 -4.00
CA LEU A 185 7.29 -7.18 -5.21
C LEU A 185 6.75 -6.23 -6.30
N ILE A 186 6.98 -6.58 -7.53
CA ILE A 186 6.39 -5.89 -8.69
C ILE A 186 5.68 -6.94 -9.52
N GLY A 187 4.34 -6.85 -9.62
CA GLY A 187 3.57 -7.61 -10.60
C GLY A 187 3.75 -6.97 -11.99
N VAL A 188 3.94 -7.78 -13.03
CA VAL A 188 4.28 -7.30 -14.37
C VAL A 188 3.57 -8.15 -15.43
N ASN A 189 3.01 -7.49 -16.46
CA ASN A 189 2.36 -8.13 -17.60
C ASN A 189 3.16 -7.99 -18.92
N ASP A 190 4.45 -7.64 -18.82
CA ASP A 190 5.38 -7.47 -19.93
C ASP A 190 6.71 -8.15 -19.60
N ALA A 191 7.11 -9.15 -20.40
CA ALA A 191 8.30 -9.97 -20.14
C ALA A 191 9.61 -9.16 -20.31
N ASP A 192 9.67 -8.19 -21.23
CA ASP A 192 10.85 -7.35 -21.43
C ASP A 192 11.03 -6.39 -20.25
N LEU A 193 9.93 -5.83 -19.74
CA LEU A 193 9.94 -5.02 -18.53
C LEU A 193 10.38 -5.86 -17.32
N ALA A 194 9.85 -7.08 -17.15
CA ALA A 194 10.25 -7.97 -16.06
C ALA A 194 11.74 -8.30 -16.12
N LYS A 195 12.27 -8.58 -17.31
CA LYS A 195 13.70 -8.81 -17.52
C LYS A 195 14.52 -7.59 -17.11
N ARG A 196 14.14 -6.39 -17.54
CA ARG A 196 14.82 -5.15 -17.17
C ARG A 196 14.78 -4.88 -15.67
N LEU A 197 13.65 -5.11 -15.01
CA LEU A 197 13.52 -5.00 -13.55
C LEU A 197 14.44 -5.96 -12.81
N ARG A 198 14.57 -7.22 -13.26
CA ARG A 198 15.51 -8.20 -12.69
C ARG A 198 16.96 -7.76 -12.81
N MET A 199 17.34 -7.14 -13.93
CA MET A 199 18.68 -6.56 -14.07
C MET A 199 18.86 -5.36 -13.15
N LEU A 200 17.91 -4.43 -13.12
CA LEU A 200 18.00 -3.21 -12.29
C LEU A 200 18.14 -3.54 -10.80
N ARG A 201 17.34 -4.46 -10.25
CA ARG A 201 17.46 -4.87 -8.83
C ARG A 201 18.80 -5.51 -8.47
N PHE A 202 19.55 -5.95 -9.48
CA PHE A 202 20.83 -6.64 -9.36
C PHE A 202 21.95 -5.86 -10.03
N HIS A 203 22.11 -4.59 -9.64
CA HIS A 203 23.15 -3.69 -10.12
C HIS A 203 23.16 -3.41 -11.62
N GLY A 204 22.07 -3.68 -12.33
CA GLY A 204 21.96 -3.50 -13.79
C GLY A 204 22.57 -4.65 -14.62
N SER A 205 22.67 -5.84 -14.05
CA SER A 205 23.31 -7.01 -14.67
C SER A 205 22.47 -8.28 -14.53
N GLU A 206 22.55 -9.19 -15.50
CA GLU A 206 21.99 -10.55 -15.39
C GLU A 206 22.95 -11.51 -14.66
N SER A 207 24.27 -11.36 -14.81
CA SER A 207 25.24 -12.39 -14.42
C SER A 207 26.45 -11.86 -13.64
N LYS A 208 26.47 -10.55 -13.27
CA LYS A 208 27.62 -9.85 -12.68
C LYS A 208 28.87 -9.78 -13.58
N LYS A 209 28.78 -10.20 -14.85
CA LYS A 209 29.90 -10.11 -15.79
C LYS A 209 29.87 -8.82 -16.59
N GLU A 210 28.67 -8.40 -16.96
CA GLU A 210 28.42 -7.17 -17.71
C GLU A 210 27.32 -6.38 -17.02
N PHE A 211 27.53 -5.08 -16.84
CA PHE A 211 26.58 -4.16 -16.23
C PHE A 211 26.01 -3.27 -17.33
N VAL A 212 24.80 -3.57 -17.77
CA VAL A 212 24.13 -2.89 -18.89
C VAL A 212 23.48 -1.58 -18.44
N TYR A 213 23.06 -1.52 -17.18
CA TYR A 213 22.44 -0.35 -16.57
C TYR A 213 23.16 0.06 -15.29
N VAL A 214 23.00 1.31 -14.90
CA VAL A 214 23.26 1.73 -13.51
C VAL A 214 22.07 1.25 -12.69
N GLY A 215 22.23 0.18 -11.94
CA GLY A 215 21.15 -0.47 -11.21
C GLY A 215 21.28 -0.28 -9.70
N TYR A 216 20.54 -1.11 -8.97
CA TYR A 216 20.35 -1.05 -7.52
C TYR A 216 20.78 -2.36 -6.85
N ASN A 217 21.03 -2.28 -5.56
CA ASN A 217 21.12 -3.44 -4.69
C ASN A 217 19.79 -3.60 -3.95
N SER A 218 18.77 -4.08 -4.66
CA SER A 218 17.40 -4.19 -4.12
C SER A 218 16.86 -5.59 -4.33
N ARG A 219 16.91 -6.41 -3.29
CA ARG A 219 16.62 -7.85 -3.33
C ARG A 219 15.78 -8.24 -2.13
N LEU A 220 14.87 -9.19 -2.32
CA LEU A 220 14.19 -9.90 -1.24
C LEU A 220 15.12 -11.01 -0.73
N ASP A 221 15.31 -11.11 0.59
CA ASP A 221 16.05 -12.18 1.20
C ASP A 221 15.31 -13.52 1.08
N ALA A 222 16.05 -14.62 0.89
CA ALA A 222 15.46 -15.96 0.81
C ALA A 222 14.69 -16.34 2.09
N MET A 223 15.11 -15.84 3.24
CA MET A 223 14.42 -16.02 4.51
C MET A 223 13.03 -15.39 4.49
N GLN A 224 12.94 -14.13 4.05
CA GLN A 224 11.65 -13.43 3.91
C GLN A 224 10.77 -14.09 2.85
N ALA A 225 11.36 -14.53 1.73
CA ALA A 225 10.62 -15.26 0.70
C ALA A 225 10.01 -16.56 1.25
N ALA A 226 10.76 -17.32 2.06
CA ALA A 226 10.26 -18.55 2.69
C ALA A 226 9.07 -18.28 3.63
N PHE A 227 9.11 -17.18 4.41
CA PHE A 227 8.00 -16.78 5.27
C PHE A 227 6.79 -16.27 4.46
N LEU A 228 7.04 -15.45 3.45
CA LEU A 228 5.98 -14.93 2.56
C LEU A 228 5.24 -16.05 1.83
N ARG A 229 5.90 -17.15 1.44
CA ARG A 229 5.25 -18.33 0.87
C ARG A 229 4.30 -19.01 1.85
N ILE A 230 4.62 -19.01 3.14
CA ILE A 230 3.72 -19.51 4.19
C ILE A 230 2.50 -18.60 4.29
N PHE A 231 2.72 -17.30 4.42
CA PHE A 231 1.66 -16.30 4.59
C PHE A 231 0.77 -16.17 3.35
N LEU A 232 1.33 -16.32 2.16
CA LEU A 232 0.58 -16.25 0.89
C LEU A 232 -0.55 -17.27 0.82
N ARG A 233 -0.39 -18.46 1.43
CA ARG A 233 -1.45 -19.48 1.48
C ARG A 233 -2.64 -19.09 2.35
N HIS A 234 -2.49 -18.10 3.20
CA HIS A 234 -3.53 -17.62 4.12
C HIS A 234 -4.12 -16.26 3.71
N ILE A 235 -3.63 -15.62 2.66
CA ILE A 235 -3.98 -14.23 2.34
C ILE A 235 -5.47 -14.06 2.04
N ASP A 236 -6.10 -15.00 1.34
CA ASP A 236 -7.51 -14.93 1.00
C ASP A 236 -8.40 -15.02 2.25
N GLU A 237 -8.06 -15.91 3.18
CA GLU A 237 -8.72 -16.04 4.46
C GLU A 237 -8.56 -14.76 5.29
N TRP A 238 -7.34 -14.22 5.39
CA TRP A 238 -7.07 -13.00 6.13
C TRP A 238 -7.80 -11.78 5.54
N ASN A 239 -7.84 -11.67 4.20
CA ASN A 239 -8.59 -10.61 3.54
C ASN A 239 -10.12 -10.79 3.74
N ALA A 240 -10.64 -12.02 3.77
CA ALA A 240 -12.04 -12.29 4.09
C ALA A 240 -12.37 -11.86 5.53
N GLN A 241 -11.55 -12.22 6.51
CA GLN A 241 -11.72 -11.79 7.91
C GLN A 241 -11.68 -10.26 8.08
N ARG A 242 -10.82 -9.56 7.31
CA ARG A 242 -10.79 -8.08 7.30
C ARG A 242 -12.07 -7.50 6.72
N ARG A 243 -12.61 -8.08 5.63
CA ARG A 243 -13.90 -7.63 5.05
C ARG A 243 -15.06 -7.84 6.02
N GLU A 244 -15.13 -8.99 6.69
CA GLU A 244 -16.16 -9.25 7.72
C GLU A 244 -16.07 -8.25 8.87
N ALA A 245 -14.87 -7.99 9.37
CA ALA A 245 -14.67 -7.01 10.43
C ALA A 245 -15.01 -5.58 9.97
N ALA A 246 -14.69 -5.22 8.72
CA ALA A 246 -15.05 -3.93 8.14
C ALA A 246 -16.57 -3.76 8.00
N ALA A 247 -17.27 -4.79 7.51
CA ALA A 247 -18.73 -4.78 7.41
C ALA A 247 -19.39 -4.58 8.79
N ARG A 248 -18.89 -5.29 9.81
CA ARG A 248 -19.36 -5.12 11.20
C ARG A 248 -19.13 -3.70 11.73
N TYR A 249 -17.95 -3.11 11.48
CA TYR A 249 -17.72 -1.70 11.85
C TYR A 249 -18.66 -0.75 11.14
N THR A 250 -18.91 -0.94 9.83
CA THR A 250 -19.82 -0.10 9.06
C THR A 250 -21.21 -0.11 9.64
N GLU A 251 -21.75 -1.29 10.04
CA GLU A 251 -23.03 -1.42 10.70
C GLU A 251 -23.05 -0.75 12.10
N LEU A 252 -22.02 -1.01 12.91
CA LEU A 252 -21.93 -0.48 14.26
C LEU A 252 -21.72 1.05 14.31
N LEU A 253 -21.14 1.65 13.28
CA LEU A 253 -20.79 3.08 13.22
C LEU A 253 -21.80 3.91 12.43
N ASP A 254 -22.89 3.29 11.96
CA ASP A 254 -23.93 4.00 11.20
C ASP A 254 -24.45 5.20 11.97
N GLY A 255 -24.52 6.34 11.29
CA GLY A 255 -24.96 7.64 11.85
C GLY A 255 -24.00 8.28 12.85
N LEU A 256 -22.81 7.69 13.11
CA LEU A 256 -21.81 8.21 14.04
C LEU A 256 -20.67 8.95 13.33
N VAL A 257 -20.12 8.33 12.32
CA VAL A 257 -19.02 8.84 11.48
C VAL A 257 -19.26 8.47 10.04
N GLU A 258 -18.53 9.08 9.10
CA GLU A 258 -18.54 8.66 7.71
C GLU A 258 -17.65 7.42 7.55
N THR A 259 -18.24 6.29 7.19
CA THR A 259 -17.55 5.01 6.99
C THR A 259 -17.04 4.87 5.56
N PRO A 260 -16.03 4.01 5.30
CA PRO A 260 -15.62 3.70 3.94
C PRO A 260 -16.81 3.22 3.11
N ALA A 261 -16.92 3.68 1.86
CA ALA A 261 -17.92 3.17 0.94
C ALA A 261 -17.68 1.68 0.68
N ASP A 262 -18.74 0.93 0.41
CA ASP A 262 -18.65 -0.50 0.09
C ASP A 262 -18.02 -0.72 -1.29
N ASP A 263 -17.24 -1.79 -1.42
CA ASP A 263 -16.55 -2.16 -2.64
C ASP A 263 -16.07 -3.62 -2.57
N ASP A 264 -16.55 -4.46 -3.47
CA ASP A 264 -16.26 -5.91 -3.49
C ASP A 264 -14.76 -6.21 -3.63
N GLY A 265 -13.98 -5.31 -4.25
CA GLY A 265 -12.52 -5.46 -4.41
C GLY A 265 -11.70 -5.04 -3.21
N HIS A 266 -12.28 -4.38 -2.22
CA HIS A 266 -11.58 -3.80 -1.08
C HIS A 266 -11.05 -4.87 -0.12
N VAL A 267 -9.75 -4.83 0.21
CA VAL A 267 -9.11 -5.75 1.18
C VAL A 267 -8.87 -5.13 2.55
N TYR A 268 -9.34 -3.93 2.76
CA TYR A 268 -9.30 -3.22 4.04
C TYR A 268 -7.96 -3.33 4.74
N HIS A 269 -6.90 -2.88 4.07
CA HIS A 269 -5.60 -2.69 4.72
C HIS A 269 -5.75 -1.79 5.96
N MET A 270 -6.56 -0.75 5.83
CA MET A 270 -7.00 0.12 6.92
C MET A 270 -8.52 0.29 6.86
N TYR A 271 -9.17 0.41 8.01
CA TYR A 271 -10.55 0.87 8.11
C TYR A 271 -10.54 2.34 8.50
N CYS A 272 -10.61 3.21 7.50
CA CYS A 272 -10.47 4.65 7.65
C CYS A 272 -11.83 5.33 7.65
N VAL A 273 -12.28 5.82 8.81
CA VAL A 273 -13.49 6.65 8.95
C VAL A 273 -13.15 8.13 8.83
N ARG A 274 -14.16 8.98 8.56
CA ARG A 274 -13.99 10.44 8.55
C ARG A 274 -14.98 11.10 9.49
N SER A 275 -14.50 12.14 10.17
CA SER A 275 -15.31 12.96 11.06
C SER A 275 -14.71 14.37 11.22
N PRO A 276 -15.51 15.44 11.17
CA PRO A 276 -15.05 16.78 11.54
C PRO A 276 -14.54 16.85 12.98
N GLU A 277 -14.94 15.90 13.83
CA GLU A 277 -14.54 15.81 15.24
C GLU A 277 -13.40 14.79 15.47
N ARG A 278 -12.63 14.45 14.41
CA ARG A 278 -11.56 13.48 14.42
C ARG A 278 -10.65 13.56 15.65
N ASP A 279 -10.18 14.76 15.99
CA ASP A 279 -9.21 14.94 17.09
C ASP A 279 -9.80 14.56 18.45
N ARG A 280 -11.10 14.83 18.67
CA ARG A 280 -11.81 14.44 19.88
C ARG A 280 -11.99 12.93 19.96
N LEU A 281 -12.40 12.30 18.84
CA LEU A 281 -12.53 10.85 18.75
C LEU A 281 -11.18 10.17 18.99
N ALA A 282 -10.12 10.68 18.40
CA ALA A 282 -8.76 10.20 18.60
C ALA A 282 -8.30 10.32 20.06
N ALA A 283 -8.61 11.44 20.73
CA ALA A 283 -8.30 11.63 22.15
C ALA A 283 -9.04 10.60 23.02
N ALA A 284 -10.33 10.35 22.76
CA ALA A 284 -11.10 9.37 23.51
C ALA A 284 -10.58 7.93 23.33
N LEU A 285 -10.17 7.54 22.12
CA LEU A 285 -9.52 6.25 21.88
C LEU A 285 -8.20 6.13 22.66
N LYS A 286 -7.39 7.17 22.63
CA LYS A 286 -6.11 7.23 23.36
C LYS A 286 -6.32 7.08 24.88
N ASP A 287 -7.30 7.78 25.43
CA ASP A 287 -7.61 7.72 26.89
C ASP A 287 -8.14 6.32 27.29
N ALA A 288 -8.73 5.57 26.35
CA ALA A 288 -9.19 4.20 26.54
C ALA A 288 -8.12 3.13 26.23
N ASP A 289 -6.86 3.53 25.94
CA ASP A 289 -5.77 2.62 25.54
C ASP A 289 -6.09 1.81 24.27
N ILE A 290 -6.78 2.47 23.31
CA ILE A 290 -7.12 1.93 21.99
C ILE A 290 -6.22 2.59 20.94
N GLY A 291 -5.47 1.76 20.19
CA GLY A 291 -4.60 2.20 19.12
C GLY A 291 -5.40 2.69 17.91
N PHE A 292 -4.92 3.73 17.27
CA PHE A 292 -5.47 4.30 16.02
C PHE A 292 -4.35 4.91 15.20
N ALA A 293 -4.66 5.30 13.96
CA ALA A 293 -3.74 6.08 13.15
C ALA A 293 -4.46 7.22 12.42
N VAL A 294 -3.69 8.24 12.04
CA VAL A 294 -4.13 9.35 11.20
C VAL A 294 -3.23 9.38 9.97
N TYR A 295 -3.78 9.14 8.80
CA TYR A 295 -3.10 9.08 7.52
C TYR A 295 -3.80 9.98 6.48
N TYR A 296 -3.18 10.94 5.88
CA TYR A 296 -1.80 11.40 6.00
C TYR A 296 -1.85 12.89 6.33
N GLN A 297 -1.10 13.32 7.35
CA GLN A 297 -1.14 14.71 7.79
C GLN A 297 0.28 15.22 8.08
N PRO A 298 0.71 16.32 7.44
CA PRO A 298 0.03 17.03 6.35
C PRO A 298 0.01 16.21 5.04
N PRO A 299 -0.91 16.52 4.09
CA PRO A 299 -0.94 15.86 2.78
C PRO A 299 0.30 16.19 1.95
N LEU A 300 0.53 15.42 0.87
CA LEU A 300 1.82 15.45 0.16
C LEU A 300 2.19 16.82 -0.39
N HIS A 301 1.25 17.57 -0.95
CA HIS A 301 1.50 18.88 -1.54
C HIS A 301 1.93 19.94 -0.52
N LEU A 302 1.70 19.71 0.77
CA LEU A 302 2.13 20.58 1.89
C LEU A 302 3.38 20.07 2.60
N GLN A 303 3.96 18.95 2.16
CA GLN A 303 5.16 18.41 2.79
C GLN A 303 6.39 19.29 2.51
N PRO A 304 7.22 19.59 3.53
CA PRO A 304 8.40 20.45 3.39
C PRO A 304 9.35 20.04 2.27
N ALA A 305 9.53 18.72 2.07
CA ALA A 305 10.42 18.17 1.05
C ALA A 305 9.94 18.46 -0.39
N LEU A 306 8.65 18.75 -0.58
CA LEU A 306 8.01 18.95 -1.88
C LEU A 306 7.59 20.42 -2.13
N ARG A 307 7.98 21.36 -1.24
CA ARG A 307 7.66 22.80 -1.39
C ARG A 307 8.13 23.40 -2.70
N HIS A 308 9.20 22.88 -3.27
CA HIS A 308 9.75 23.33 -4.54
C HIS A 308 8.79 23.13 -5.72
N LEU A 309 7.74 22.31 -5.56
CA LEU A 309 6.69 22.10 -6.56
C LEU A 309 5.71 23.27 -6.65
N GLY A 310 5.69 24.18 -5.66
CA GLY A 310 4.92 25.44 -5.69
C GLY A 310 3.46 25.32 -5.28
N TYR A 311 3.03 24.17 -4.76
CA TYR A 311 1.68 23.98 -4.22
C TYR A 311 1.48 24.68 -2.86
N SER A 312 0.23 25.04 -2.58
CA SER A 312 -0.19 25.76 -1.38
C SER A 312 -1.46 25.15 -0.78
N GLU A 313 -1.78 25.55 0.44
CA GLU A 313 -3.07 25.23 1.07
C GLU A 313 -4.23 25.80 0.22
N GLY A 314 -5.25 24.96 -0.01
CA GLY A 314 -6.40 25.27 -0.85
C GLY A 314 -6.29 24.73 -2.28
N ASP A 315 -5.13 24.22 -2.72
CA ASP A 315 -4.96 23.66 -4.08
C ASP A 315 -5.66 22.31 -4.26
N PHE A 316 -5.85 21.55 -3.16
CA PHE A 316 -6.50 20.23 -3.14
C PHE A 316 -7.48 20.12 -1.96
N PRO A 317 -8.67 20.76 -2.06
CA PRO A 317 -9.59 20.91 -0.93
C PRO A 317 -10.13 19.57 -0.38
N GLU A 318 -10.39 18.57 -1.23
CA GLU A 318 -10.88 17.26 -0.78
C GLU A 318 -9.75 16.47 -0.10
N THR A 319 -8.55 16.50 -0.65
CA THR A 319 -7.33 15.95 -0.03
C THR A 319 -7.08 16.56 1.35
N GLU A 320 -7.18 17.89 1.47
CA GLU A 320 -6.95 18.60 2.73
C GLU A 320 -8.04 18.29 3.75
N LYS A 321 -9.30 18.20 3.30
CA LYS A 321 -10.42 17.78 4.15
C LYS A 321 -10.21 16.36 4.64
N ALA A 322 -9.91 15.40 3.75
CA ALA A 322 -9.62 14.03 4.12
C ALA A 322 -8.46 13.94 5.13
N SER A 323 -7.39 14.72 4.94
CA SER A 323 -6.26 14.79 5.86
C SER A 323 -6.65 15.28 7.26
N ARG A 324 -7.58 16.22 7.37
CA ARG A 324 -8.07 16.74 8.66
C ARG A 324 -9.05 15.79 9.36
N GLU A 325 -9.87 15.07 8.61
CA GLU A 325 -11.04 14.34 9.13
C GLU A 325 -10.81 12.83 9.31
N ASN A 326 -9.78 12.25 8.70
CA ASN A 326 -9.57 10.81 8.71
C ASN A 326 -9.10 10.26 10.08
N LEU A 327 -9.56 9.06 10.39
CA LEU A 327 -9.19 8.28 11.57
C LEU A 327 -9.24 6.79 11.21
N CYS A 328 -8.09 6.14 11.22
CA CYS A 328 -8.02 4.71 10.98
C CYS A 328 -8.21 3.96 12.29
N LEU A 329 -9.27 3.15 12.35
CA LEU A 329 -9.63 2.34 13.51
C LEU A 329 -8.84 1.02 13.54
N PRO A 330 -8.74 0.35 14.70
CA PRO A 330 -8.12 -0.96 14.81
C PRO A 330 -8.69 -1.96 13.82
N LEU A 331 -7.84 -2.55 12.97
CA LEU A 331 -8.24 -3.60 12.04
C LEU A 331 -7.09 -4.55 11.69
N TRP A 332 -7.30 -5.85 11.89
CA TRP A 332 -6.42 -6.95 11.45
C TRP A 332 -7.23 -8.22 11.24
N ALA A 333 -6.67 -9.21 10.56
CA ALA A 333 -7.28 -10.53 10.45
C ALA A 333 -7.37 -11.18 11.84
N GLY A 334 -8.58 -11.49 12.31
CA GLY A 334 -8.83 -12.06 13.63
C GLY A 334 -9.15 -11.06 14.75
N ILE A 335 -9.36 -9.77 14.44
CA ILE A 335 -9.94 -8.84 15.43
C ILE A 335 -11.32 -9.33 15.88
N THR A 336 -11.57 -9.37 17.19
CA THR A 336 -12.83 -9.94 17.73
C THR A 336 -13.98 -8.94 17.72
N GLU A 337 -15.22 -9.47 17.81
CA GLU A 337 -16.43 -8.64 17.92
C GLU A 337 -16.45 -7.80 19.20
N GLU A 338 -15.94 -8.36 20.31
CA GLU A 338 -15.83 -7.67 21.58
C GLU A 338 -14.89 -6.47 21.47
N GLN A 339 -13.71 -6.65 20.82
CA GLN A 339 -12.78 -5.56 20.60
C GLN A 339 -13.39 -4.45 19.74
N GLN A 340 -14.08 -4.80 18.66
CA GLN A 340 -14.76 -3.82 17.82
C GLN A 340 -15.89 -3.09 18.57
N THR A 341 -16.66 -3.81 19.38
CA THR A 341 -17.74 -3.23 20.21
C THR A 341 -17.17 -2.24 21.23
N GLU A 342 -16.02 -2.57 21.84
CA GLU A 342 -15.32 -1.66 22.77
C GLU A 342 -14.89 -0.37 22.08
N VAL A 343 -14.26 -0.47 20.88
CA VAL A 343 -13.88 0.69 20.06
C VAL A 343 -15.08 1.59 19.77
N VAL A 344 -16.18 1.00 19.28
CA VAL A 344 -17.40 1.75 18.94
C VAL A 344 -18.05 2.38 20.16
N THR A 345 -18.05 1.69 21.30
CA THR A 345 -18.59 2.21 22.56
C THR A 345 -17.85 3.48 23.00
N VAL A 346 -16.52 3.48 22.90
CA VAL A 346 -15.71 4.68 23.21
C VAL A 346 -16.04 5.84 22.26
N LEU A 347 -16.14 5.57 20.95
CA LEU A 347 -16.48 6.59 19.96
C LEU A 347 -17.88 7.18 20.18
N ARG A 348 -18.89 6.36 20.50
CA ARG A 348 -20.26 6.80 20.79
C ARG A 348 -20.32 7.72 22.01
N ARG A 349 -19.68 7.34 23.11
CA ARG A 349 -19.60 8.17 24.33
C ARG A 349 -18.92 9.51 24.05
N ALA A 350 -17.85 9.49 23.26
CA ALA A 350 -17.18 10.72 22.87
C ALA A 350 -18.09 11.63 22.05
N SER A 351 -18.96 11.11 21.19
CA SER A 351 -19.88 11.90 20.37
C SER A 351 -21.09 12.45 21.15
N GLU A 352 -21.59 11.74 22.16
CA GLU A 352 -22.74 12.17 22.97
C GLU A 352 -22.45 13.38 23.85
N LEU A 353 -21.22 13.55 24.32
CA LEU A 353 -20.79 14.66 25.15
C LEU A 353 -20.88 16.06 24.48
N VAL A 354 -21.19 16.12 23.19
CA VAL A 354 -21.40 17.40 22.43
C VAL A 354 -22.87 17.73 22.25
N ARG A 355 -23.75 16.74 22.36
CA ARG A 355 -25.20 16.94 22.17
C ARG A 355 -25.91 17.33 23.47
N SER A 356 -25.19 17.27 24.60
CA SER A 356 -25.62 17.69 25.94
C SER A 356 -25.03 19.05 26.32
#